data_e01aa98d612dbccb8c4f21390c9e0a4a
#
_entry.id   e01aa98d612dbccb8c4f21390c9e0a4a
#
_cell.length_a   1.000
_cell.length_b   1.000
_cell.length_c   1.000
_cell.angle_alpha   90.00
_cell.angle_beta   90.00
_cell.angle_gamma   90.00
#
_symmetry.space_group_name_H-M   'P 1'
#
loop_
_entity.id
_entity.type
_entity.pdbx_description
1 polymer ?
#
loop_
_entity_poly.entity_id
_entity_poly.type
_entity_poly.pdbx_seq_one_letter_code
_entity_poly.pdbx_strand_id
1 'polypeptide(L)'
;MKPPSSPAPHAAPRRVLLLDDDRFMLDVLREMLDMVDETGGSVRFDVHAECDARRALAVLPRHAPDFLICDLAMPEMDGIEFLQAAAGQGFSGRVILVSALEDGVRDAATELARALGLRVAGAFRKPLAIEQLRLAVQC
;
A
#
# COMPACT_ATOMS: atom_id res chain seq x y z
N MET A 1 13.43 20.14 30.09
CA MET A 1 13.26 19.39 29.85
C MET A 1 12.51 18.88 29.01
N LYS A 2 12.46 18.43 28.67
CA LYS A 2 11.82 17.98 27.92
C LYS A 2 11.13 17.18 27.95
N PRO A 3 10.68 17.18 27.78
CA PRO A 3 9.94 16.33 27.86
C PRO A 3 9.93 15.37 27.06
N PRO A 4 10.02 14.88 27.12
CA PRO A 4 10.01 14.17 26.47
C PRO A 4 9.45 13.58 25.73
N SER A 5 9.47 13.59 25.68
CA SER A 5 9.01 13.25 25.16
C SER A 5 8.35 12.71 24.64
N SER A 6 8.44 12.33 24.91
CA SER A 6 7.66 11.87 24.50
C SER A 6 7.30 11.58 23.41
N PRO A 7 7.42 11.68 22.90
CA PRO A 7 6.87 11.46 21.71
C PRO A 7 7.24 10.37 20.90
N ALA A 8 8.08 9.63 21.20
CA ALA A 8 8.36 8.50 20.41
C ALA A 8 7.11 7.76 20.02
N PRO A 9 6.17 7.55 20.93
CA PRO A 9 4.95 6.92 20.49
C PRO A 9 4.10 7.82 19.64
N HIS A 10 4.50 9.05 19.48
CA HIS A 10 3.76 10.01 18.71
C HIS A 10 4.42 10.34 17.40
N ALA A 11 5.20 9.42 16.89
CA ALA A 11 5.70 9.56 15.53
C ALA A 11 4.53 9.80 14.59
N ALA A 12 4.77 10.54 13.54
CA ALA A 12 3.73 10.83 12.57
C ALA A 12 3.12 9.53 12.07
N PRO A 13 1.80 9.51 11.79
CA PRO A 13 1.17 8.32 11.24
C PRO A 13 1.82 7.93 9.93
N ARG A 14 1.90 6.65 9.67
CA ARG A 14 2.33 6.17 8.37
C ARG A 14 1.19 6.36 7.39
N ARG A 15 1.49 6.88 6.24
CA ARG A 15 0.49 7.15 5.22
C ARG A 15 0.36 5.96 4.30
N VAL A 16 -0.87 5.57 4.03
CA VAL A 16 -1.16 4.42 3.18
C VAL A 16 -2.14 4.85 2.10
N LEU A 17 -1.82 4.53 0.86
CA LEU A 17 -2.75 4.69 -0.25
C LEU A 17 -3.23 3.31 -0.66
N LEU A 18 -4.54 3.11 -0.62
CA LEU A 18 -5.18 1.88 -1.06
C LEU A 18 -5.75 2.08 -2.44
N LEU A 19 -5.44 1.17 -3.35
CA LEU A 19 -5.98 1.21 -4.71
C LEU A 19 -6.61 -0.12 -5.06
N ASP A 20 -7.92 -0.14 -5.23
CA ASP A 20 -8.67 -1.31 -5.62
C ASP A 20 -9.99 -0.83 -6.21
N ASP A 21 -10.42 -1.38 -7.33
CA ASP A 21 -11.67 -0.97 -7.95
C ASP A 21 -12.90 -1.48 -7.19
N ASP A 22 -12.71 -2.41 -6.25
CA ASP A 22 -13.78 -2.94 -5.43
C ASP A 22 -13.85 -2.18 -4.11
N ARG A 23 -14.88 -1.36 -3.94
CA ARG A 23 -15.04 -0.54 -2.74
C ARG A 23 -15.16 -1.39 -1.47
N PHE A 24 -15.77 -2.56 -1.59
CA PHE A 24 -15.85 -3.47 -0.45
C PHE A 24 -14.45 -3.88 -0.01
N MET A 25 -13.58 -4.17 -0.96
CA MET A 25 -12.21 -4.54 -0.62
C MET A 25 -11.46 -3.39 0.02
N LEU A 26 -11.70 -2.16 -0.43
CA LEU A 26 -11.09 -0.99 0.21
C LEU A 26 -11.51 -0.89 1.67
N ASP A 27 -12.77 -1.15 1.97
CA ASP A 27 -13.26 -1.12 3.35
C ASP A 27 -12.61 -2.21 4.18
N VAL A 28 -12.48 -3.41 3.61
CA VAL A 28 -11.84 -4.53 4.30
C VAL A 28 -10.38 -4.19 4.63
N LEU A 29 -9.65 -3.67 3.67
CA LEU A 29 -8.24 -3.31 3.87
C LEU A 29 -8.10 -2.23 4.93
N ARG A 30 -8.99 -1.25 4.92
CA ARG A 30 -8.97 -0.19 5.92
C ARG A 30 -9.19 -0.76 7.32
N GLU A 31 -10.15 -1.68 7.46
CA GLU A 31 -10.37 -2.33 8.75
C GLU A 31 -9.18 -3.16 9.18
N MET A 32 -8.56 -3.85 8.24
CA MET A 32 -7.36 -4.63 8.55
C MET A 32 -6.23 -3.74 9.07
N LEU A 33 -6.05 -2.58 8.46
CA LEU A 33 -5.03 -1.64 8.93
C LEU A 33 -5.35 -1.13 10.33
N ASP A 34 -6.62 -0.89 10.63
CA ASP A 34 -7.03 -0.50 11.97
C ASP A 34 -6.71 -1.60 12.98
N MET A 35 -6.91 -2.86 12.60
CA MET A 35 -6.58 -3.98 13.49
C MET A 35 -5.08 -4.08 13.72
N VAL A 36 -4.28 -3.85 12.70
CA VAL A 36 -2.83 -3.84 12.85
C VAL A 36 -2.41 -2.72 13.79
N ASP A 37 -3.01 -1.56 13.63
CA ASP A 37 -2.74 -0.41 14.48
C ASP A 37 -3.02 -0.74 15.94
N GLU A 38 -4.19 -1.31 16.21
CA GLU A 38 -4.59 -1.63 17.59
C GLU A 38 -3.67 -2.63 18.26
N THR A 39 -3.26 -3.66 17.52
CA THR A 39 -2.41 -4.70 18.09
C THR A 39 -0.93 -4.32 18.08
N GLY A 40 -0.55 -3.40 17.19
CA GLY A 40 0.83 -2.98 17.08
C GLY A 40 1.25 -1.93 18.07
N GLY A 41 0.32 -1.36 18.78
CA GLY A 41 0.60 -0.44 19.87
C GLY A 41 0.92 0.96 19.41
N SER A 42 2.07 1.19 18.86
CA SER A 42 2.52 2.55 18.55
C SER A 42 2.39 2.95 17.08
N VAL A 43 1.97 2.02 16.21
CA VAL A 43 1.87 2.32 14.80
C VAL A 43 0.47 2.82 14.48
N ARG A 44 0.41 3.93 13.77
CA ARG A 44 -0.86 4.50 13.32
C ARG A 44 -0.79 4.71 11.82
N PHE A 45 -1.95 4.59 11.18
CA PHE A 45 -2.02 4.73 9.73
C PHE A 45 -2.99 5.84 9.34
N ASP A 46 -2.55 6.66 8.42
CA ASP A 46 -3.39 7.65 7.77
C ASP A 46 -3.72 7.09 6.40
N VAL A 47 -4.96 6.65 6.21
CA VAL A 47 -5.33 5.86 5.04
C VAL A 47 -6.15 6.70 4.07
N HIS A 48 -5.70 6.71 2.82
CA HIS A 48 -6.44 7.29 1.70
C HIS A 48 -6.77 6.16 0.75
N ALA A 49 -8.02 6.06 0.33
CA ALA A 49 -8.47 4.97 -0.53
C ALA A 49 -9.00 5.53 -1.85
N GLU A 50 -8.61 4.91 -2.95
CA GLU A 50 -9.08 5.26 -4.28
C GLU A 50 -9.50 4.02 -5.03
N CYS A 51 -10.60 4.12 -5.74
CA CYS A 51 -11.06 3.03 -6.58
C CYS A 51 -10.75 3.26 -8.06
N ASP A 52 -10.06 4.34 -8.37
CA ASP A 52 -9.73 4.75 -9.73
C ASP A 52 -8.23 5.00 -9.80
N ALA A 53 -7.55 4.28 -10.69
CA ALA A 53 -6.10 4.35 -10.79
C ALA A 53 -5.60 5.74 -11.18
N ARG A 54 -6.35 6.44 -12.02
CA ARG A 54 -5.92 7.79 -12.44
C ARG A 54 -6.00 8.77 -11.30
N ARG A 55 -7.05 8.67 -10.48
CA ARG A 55 -7.15 9.50 -9.28
C ARG A 55 -6.05 9.18 -8.30
N ALA A 56 -5.73 7.90 -8.15
CA ALA A 56 -4.65 7.49 -7.28
C ALA A 56 -3.33 8.11 -7.72
N LEU A 57 -3.07 8.13 -9.03
CA LEU A 57 -1.86 8.75 -9.55
C LEU A 57 -1.82 10.25 -9.27
N ALA A 58 -2.96 10.91 -9.35
CA ALA A 58 -3.03 12.35 -9.08
C ALA A 58 -2.81 12.65 -7.60
N VAL A 59 -3.26 11.76 -6.72
CA VAL A 59 -3.12 11.91 -5.28
C VAL A 59 -1.72 11.56 -4.81
N LEU A 60 -1.06 10.65 -5.51
CA LEU A 60 0.20 10.04 -5.08
C LEU A 60 1.26 11.06 -4.66
N PRO A 61 1.59 12.08 -5.46
CA PRO A 61 2.61 13.03 -5.03
C PRO A 61 2.20 13.89 -3.86
N ARG A 62 0.90 14.19 -3.73
CA ARG A 62 0.43 15.05 -2.64
C ARG A 62 0.29 14.31 -1.33
N HIS A 63 -0.20 13.08 -1.39
CA HIS A 63 -0.37 12.26 -0.20
C HIS A 63 0.98 11.72 0.27
N ALA A 64 1.90 11.46 -0.67
CA ALA A 64 3.23 10.95 -0.42
C ALA A 64 3.19 9.74 0.54
N PRO A 65 2.48 8.68 0.17
CA PRO A 65 2.30 7.57 1.10
C PRO A 65 3.60 6.82 1.35
N ASP A 66 3.71 6.28 2.56
CA ASP A 66 4.79 5.37 2.92
C ASP A 66 4.55 3.99 2.33
N PHE A 67 3.28 3.62 2.20
CA PHE A 67 2.88 2.35 1.60
C PHE A 67 1.79 2.55 0.58
N LEU A 68 1.93 1.86 -0.53
CA LEU A 68 0.91 1.77 -1.57
C LEU A 68 0.45 0.34 -1.64
N ILE A 69 -0.82 0.09 -1.31
CA ILE A 69 -1.40 -1.25 -1.44
C ILE A 69 -2.23 -1.25 -2.71
N CYS A 70 -1.79 -1.99 -3.70
CA CYS A 70 -2.29 -1.89 -5.06
C CYS A 70 -2.82 -3.23 -5.56
N ASP A 71 -4.05 -3.20 -6.08
CA ASP A 71 -4.61 -4.32 -6.81
C ASP A 71 -4.04 -4.33 -8.23
N LEU A 72 -3.61 -5.49 -8.69
CA LEU A 72 -3.04 -5.62 -10.04
C LEU A 72 -4.09 -5.70 -11.14
N ALA A 73 -5.32 -6.08 -10.81
CA ALA A 73 -6.37 -6.28 -11.81
C ALA A 73 -7.40 -5.17 -11.71
N MET A 74 -7.29 -4.16 -12.57
CA MET A 74 -8.21 -3.03 -12.58
C MET A 74 -8.73 -2.82 -14.00
N PRO A 75 -10.00 -2.42 -14.16
CA PRO A 75 -10.59 -2.38 -15.50
C PRO A 75 -10.06 -1.31 -16.44
N GLU A 76 -9.72 -0.12 -15.93
CA GLU A 76 -9.33 0.99 -16.80
C GLU A 76 -7.85 1.13 -16.98
N MET A 77 -7.11 0.90 -15.92
CA MET A 77 -5.65 0.94 -15.96
C MET A 77 -5.19 -0.20 -15.08
N ASP A 78 -4.52 -1.19 -15.64
CA ASP A 78 -4.12 -2.33 -14.85
C ASP A 78 -2.99 -1.93 -13.89
N GLY A 79 -2.72 -2.83 -12.93
CA GLY A 79 -1.74 -2.55 -11.90
C GLY A 79 -0.34 -2.32 -12.45
N ILE A 80 -0.02 -2.95 -13.58
CA ILE A 80 1.30 -2.79 -14.19
C ILE A 80 1.46 -1.38 -14.75
N GLU A 81 0.44 -0.90 -15.46
CA GLU A 81 0.46 0.48 -15.96
C GLU A 81 0.55 1.48 -14.82
N PHE A 82 -0.19 1.21 -13.74
CA PHE A 82 -0.17 2.08 -12.57
C PHE A 82 1.23 2.11 -11.95
N LEU A 83 1.86 0.95 -11.80
CA LEU A 83 3.21 0.86 -11.23
C LEU A 83 4.23 1.59 -12.08
N GLN A 84 4.11 1.48 -13.41
CA GLN A 84 4.99 2.20 -14.31
C GLN A 84 4.85 3.71 -14.13
N ALA A 85 3.61 4.18 -14.03
CA ALA A 85 3.35 5.59 -13.86
C ALA A 85 3.82 6.09 -12.49
N ALA A 86 3.62 5.29 -11.45
CA ALA A 86 4.09 5.65 -10.11
C ALA A 86 5.61 5.75 -10.07
N ALA A 87 6.29 4.80 -10.71
CA ALA A 87 7.76 4.84 -10.80
C ALA A 87 8.21 6.08 -11.55
N GLY A 88 7.50 6.43 -12.62
CA GLY A 88 7.81 7.63 -13.40
C GLY A 88 7.65 8.91 -12.61
N GLN A 89 6.79 8.92 -11.60
CA GLN A 89 6.63 10.06 -10.70
C GLN A 89 7.69 10.11 -9.60
N GLY A 90 8.53 9.09 -9.51
CA GLY A 90 9.55 9.04 -8.47
C GLY A 90 9.02 8.57 -7.13
N PHE A 91 7.95 7.75 -7.14
CA PHE A 91 7.41 7.23 -5.89
C PHE A 91 8.47 6.48 -5.10
N SER A 92 8.67 6.85 -3.86
CA SER A 92 9.75 6.30 -3.04
C SER A 92 9.25 5.45 -1.87
N GLY A 93 7.96 5.31 -1.69
CA GLY A 93 7.42 4.46 -0.65
C GLY A 93 7.50 2.99 -1.01
N ARG A 94 6.90 2.16 -0.19
CA ARG A 94 6.89 0.73 -0.41
C ARG A 94 5.59 0.30 -1.07
N VAL A 95 5.67 -0.72 -1.90
CA VAL A 95 4.53 -1.23 -2.65
C VAL A 95 4.15 -2.60 -2.09
N ILE A 96 2.87 -2.78 -1.82
CA ILE A 96 2.30 -4.08 -1.46
C ILE A 96 1.31 -4.43 -2.55
N LEU A 97 1.56 -5.53 -3.25
CA LEU A 97 0.72 -5.98 -4.34
C LEU A 97 -0.27 -7.02 -3.82
N VAL A 98 -1.52 -6.86 -4.15
CA VAL A 98 -2.57 -7.80 -3.74
C VAL A 98 -3.43 -8.08 -4.95
N SER A 99 -3.65 -9.37 -5.24
CA SER A 99 -4.36 -9.72 -6.47
C SER A 99 -4.94 -11.12 -6.40
N ALA A 100 -6.07 -11.32 -7.09
CA ALA A 100 -6.63 -12.64 -7.30
C ALA A 100 -5.98 -13.35 -8.49
N LEU A 101 -5.08 -12.69 -9.21
CA LEU A 101 -4.42 -13.26 -10.37
C LEU A 101 -3.51 -14.41 -9.97
N GLU A 102 -3.14 -15.23 -10.96
CA GLU A 102 -2.30 -16.39 -10.73
C GLU A 102 -0.92 -15.99 -10.20
N ASP A 103 -0.28 -16.93 -9.51
CA ASP A 103 1.02 -16.67 -8.87
C ASP A 103 2.05 -16.17 -9.86
N GLY A 104 2.09 -16.77 -11.06
CA GLY A 104 3.07 -16.37 -12.07
C GLY A 104 2.92 -14.92 -12.49
N VAL A 105 1.68 -14.45 -12.57
CA VAL A 105 1.42 -13.05 -12.93
C VAL A 105 1.89 -12.12 -11.82
N ARG A 106 1.61 -12.49 -10.57
CA ARG A 106 2.07 -11.68 -9.43
C ARG A 106 3.59 -11.64 -9.35
N ASP A 107 4.22 -12.75 -9.59
CA ASP A 107 5.69 -12.82 -9.56
C ASP A 107 6.29 -11.95 -10.67
N ALA A 108 5.72 -12.00 -11.86
CA ALA A 108 6.18 -11.17 -12.97
C ALA A 108 6.00 -9.69 -12.66
N ALA A 109 4.86 -9.33 -12.06
CA ALA A 109 4.59 -7.93 -11.69
C ALA A 109 5.56 -7.46 -10.62
N THR A 110 5.89 -8.32 -9.67
CA THR A 110 6.85 -8.00 -8.62
C THR A 110 8.22 -7.73 -9.21
N GLU A 111 8.67 -8.58 -10.13
CA GLU A 111 9.96 -8.40 -10.77
C GLU A 111 9.99 -7.11 -11.60
N LEU A 112 8.91 -6.83 -12.30
CA LEU A 112 8.82 -5.60 -13.07
C LEU A 112 8.88 -4.37 -12.16
N ALA A 113 8.14 -4.40 -11.06
CA ALA A 113 8.13 -3.29 -10.12
C ALA A 113 9.53 -3.02 -9.59
N ARG A 114 10.25 -4.07 -9.24
CA ARG A 114 11.63 -3.93 -8.76
C ARG A 114 12.55 -3.39 -9.84
N ALA A 115 12.37 -3.86 -11.07
CA ALA A 115 13.16 -3.37 -12.20
C ALA A 115 12.90 -1.89 -12.46
N LEU A 116 11.71 -1.41 -12.14
CA LEU A 116 11.37 0.01 -12.27
C LEU A 116 11.90 0.86 -11.12
N GLY A 117 12.54 0.24 -10.14
CA GLY A 117 13.09 0.95 -9.00
C GLY A 117 12.15 1.07 -7.81
N LEU A 118 11.00 0.42 -7.87
CA LEU A 118 10.06 0.44 -6.75
C LEU A 118 10.46 -0.57 -5.68
N ARG A 119 10.18 -0.23 -4.43
CA ARG A 119 10.46 -1.12 -3.31
C ARG A 119 9.23 -1.93 -2.99
N VAL A 120 9.27 -3.23 -3.23
CA VAL A 120 8.13 -4.11 -3.01
C VAL A 120 8.27 -4.76 -1.63
N ALA A 121 7.33 -4.43 -0.75
CA ALA A 121 7.30 -5.00 0.61
C ALA A 121 6.63 -6.36 0.64
N GLY A 122 5.81 -6.65 -0.35
CA GLY A 122 5.16 -7.95 -0.43
C GLY A 122 4.24 -8.05 -1.62
N ALA A 123 3.94 -9.27 -2.04
CA ALA A 123 2.99 -9.55 -3.11
C ALA A 123 2.16 -10.73 -2.66
N PHE A 124 0.86 -10.52 -2.52
CA PHE A 124 -0.01 -11.50 -1.87
C PHE A 124 -1.22 -11.82 -2.73
N ARG A 125 -1.69 -13.05 -2.58
CA ARG A 125 -2.92 -13.51 -3.21
C ARG A 125 -4.11 -13.07 -2.36
N LYS A 126 -5.18 -12.65 -3.02
CA LYS A 126 -6.44 -12.40 -2.31
C LYS A 126 -7.07 -13.72 -1.88
N PRO A 127 -7.67 -13.79 -0.70
CA PRO A 127 -7.78 -12.72 0.30
C PRO A 127 -6.50 -12.56 1.10
N LEU A 128 -6.16 -11.31 1.38
CA LEU A 128 -4.96 -10.99 2.16
C LEU A 128 -5.20 -11.34 3.63
N ALA A 129 -4.26 -12.08 4.24
CA ALA A 129 -4.36 -12.39 5.66
C ALA A 129 -3.79 -11.25 6.49
N ILE A 130 -4.37 -11.05 7.68
CA ILE A 130 -3.96 -9.95 8.55
C ILE A 130 -2.48 -10.05 8.91
N GLU A 131 -1.96 -11.27 9.09
CA GLU A 131 -0.54 -11.45 9.42
C GLU A 131 0.38 -11.08 8.27
N GLN A 132 -0.08 -11.32 7.03
CA GLN A 132 0.69 -10.90 5.86
C GLN A 132 0.79 -9.39 5.81
N LEU A 133 -0.32 -8.71 6.06
CA LEU A 133 -0.34 -7.25 6.07
C LEU A 133 0.53 -6.71 7.19
N ARG A 134 0.41 -7.29 8.38
CA ARG A 134 1.19 -6.85 9.54
C ARG A 134 2.68 -6.91 9.24
N LEU A 135 3.13 -8.01 8.67
CA LEU A 135 4.55 -8.15 8.36
C LEU A 135 4.99 -7.19 7.27
N ALA A 136 4.15 -6.99 6.26
CA ALA A 136 4.51 -6.12 5.15
C ALA A 136 4.66 -4.65 5.58
N VAL A 137 3.84 -4.19 6.51
CA VAL A 137 3.90 -2.78 6.94
C VAL A 137 4.89 -2.55 8.07
N GLN A 138 5.50 -3.59 8.61
CA GLN A 138 6.55 -3.43 9.60
C GLN A 138 7.91 -3.09 9.01
N CYS A 139 8.10 -3.35 7.76
CA CYS A 139 9.41 -3.14 7.13
C CYS A 139 9.81 -1.68 7.01
#